data_8ac2351592e1bf16544ef5fe5ede4e52
#
_entry.id   8ac2351592e1bf16544ef5fe5ede4e52
#
_cell.length_a   1.000
_cell.length_b   1.000
_cell.length_c   1.000
_cell.angle_alpha   90.00
_cell.angle_beta   90.00
_cell.angle_gamma   90.00
#
_symmetry.space_group_name_H-M   'P 1'
#
loop_
_entity.id
_entity.type
_entity.pdbx_description
1 polymer ?
#
loop_
_entity_poly.entity_id
_entity_poly.type
_entity_poly.pdbx_seq_one_letter_code
_entity_poly.pdbx_strand_id
1 'polypeptide(L)'
;DLYSGVGTIGLTVAGDKNLTLVEVDKFAHGELLNNIESVKSSTGNSEITGILAKSEDIYDHIEHDSTVIVDPPRSGCDSKLIDTINQKLPEKLVYLSCNPITQVRDLERLTQNYQITDVTGYNFFPHTPHIECLVLLERR
;
A
#
# COMPACT_ATOMS: atom_id res chain seq x y z
N ASP A 1 2.81 -3.07 -3.01
CA ASP A 1 1.76 -2.04 -3.08
C ASP A 1 0.40 -2.74 -3.10
N LEU A 2 -0.41 -2.53 -2.07
CA LEU A 2 -1.71 -3.17 -1.86
C LEU A 2 -2.83 -2.14 -2.07
N TYR A 3 -3.94 -2.58 -2.64
CA TYR A 3 -4.98 -1.69 -3.18
C TYR A 3 -4.42 -0.78 -4.28
N SER A 4 -3.56 -1.34 -5.14
CA SER A 4 -2.68 -0.55 -6.00
C SER A 4 -3.39 0.20 -7.12
N GLY A 5 -4.68 -0.10 -7.41
CA GLY A 5 -5.40 0.48 -8.52
C GLY A 5 -4.67 0.25 -9.84
N VAL A 6 -4.36 1.33 -10.55
CA VAL A 6 -3.57 1.28 -11.79
C VAL A 6 -2.05 1.37 -11.55
N GLY A 7 -1.60 1.28 -10.30
CA GLY A 7 -0.18 1.22 -9.91
C GLY A 7 0.49 2.58 -9.73
N THR A 8 -0.26 3.67 -9.59
CA THR A 8 0.31 5.02 -9.56
C THR A 8 1.36 5.21 -8.47
N ILE A 9 1.12 4.73 -7.25
CA ILE A 9 2.04 4.91 -6.12
C ILE A 9 3.25 4.01 -6.30
N GLY A 10 3.06 2.68 -6.33
CA GLY A 10 4.15 1.73 -6.38
C GLY A 10 5.08 1.93 -7.56
N LEU A 11 4.53 2.10 -8.78
CA LEU A 11 5.33 2.31 -9.99
C LEU A 11 6.13 3.62 -9.96
N THR A 12 5.66 4.63 -9.21
CA THR A 12 6.36 5.92 -9.11
C THR A 12 7.51 5.88 -8.08
N VAL A 13 7.33 5.15 -6.96
CA VAL A 13 8.27 5.22 -5.84
C VAL A 13 9.26 4.07 -5.75
N ALA A 14 9.01 2.95 -6.43
CA ALA A 14 9.85 1.75 -6.31
C ALA A 14 11.24 1.90 -6.95
N GLY A 15 11.40 2.74 -7.97
CA GLY A 15 12.67 2.90 -8.68
C GLY A 15 13.12 1.59 -9.36
N ASP A 16 14.30 1.10 -8.98
CA ASP A 16 14.90 -0.15 -9.47
C ASP A 16 14.63 -1.38 -8.56
N LYS A 17 13.78 -1.22 -7.54
CA LYS A 17 13.48 -2.30 -6.59
C LYS A 17 12.46 -3.29 -7.15
N ASN A 18 12.49 -4.50 -6.60
CA ASN A 18 11.45 -5.49 -6.83
C ASN A 18 10.11 -4.94 -6.33
N LEU A 19 9.07 -5.05 -7.13
CA LEU A 19 7.76 -4.49 -6.83
C LEU A 19 6.65 -5.48 -7.14
N THR A 20 5.82 -5.75 -6.15
CA THR A 20 4.58 -6.50 -6.31
C THR A 20 3.40 -5.57 -6.07
N LEU A 21 2.50 -5.46 -7.05
CA LEU A 21 1.28 -4.65 -6.96
C LEU A 21 0.07 -5.56 -6.94
N VAL A 22 -0.87 -5.29 -6.03
CA VAL A 22 -2.06 -6.14 -5.83
C VAL A 22 -3.31 -5.30 -5.99
N GLU A 23 -4.18 -5.73 -6.92
CA GLU A 23 -5.44 -5.08 -7.22
C GLU A 23 -6.54 -6.12 -7.41
N VAL A 24 -7.72 -5.87 -6.87
CA VAL A 24 -8.88 -6.77 -6.92
C VAL A 24 -9.81 -6.47 -8.09
N ASP A 25 -9.87 -5.22 -8.51
CA ASP A 25 -10.69 -4.82 -9.65
C ASP A 25 -10.04 -5.23 -10.97
N LYS A 26 -10.75 -6.01 -11.77
CA LYS A 26 -10.23 -6.57 -13.04
C LYS A 26 -9.90 -5.51 -14.09
N PHE A 27 -10.64 -4.40 -14.10
CA PHE A 27 -10.40 -3.32 -15.07
C PHE A 27 -9.19 -2.51 -14.66
N ALA A 28 -9.10 -2.12 -13.38
CA ALA A 28 -7.92 -1.44 -12.85
C ALA A 28 -6.66 -2.31 -12.99
N HIS A 29 -6.76 -3.61 -12.71
CA HIS A 29 -5.65 -4.54 -12.91
C HIS A 29 -5.23 -4.67 -14.38
N GLY A 30 -6.17 -4.63 -15.34
CA GLY A 30 -5.85 -4.60 -16.78
C GLY A 30 -4.99 -3.38 -17.13
N GLU A 31 -5.36 -2.20 -16.66
CA GLU A 31 -4.58 -0.97 -16.84
C GLU A 31 -3.25 -1.00 -16.07
N LEU A 32 -3.23 -1.60 -14.87
CA LEU A 32 -2.01 -1.84 -14.11
C LEU A 32 -0.97 -2.61 -14.93
N LEU A 33 -1.38 -3.70 -15.62
CA LEU A 33 -0.46 -4.49 -16.44
C LEU A 33 0.11 -3.66 -17.61
N ASN A 34 -0.72 -2.81 -18.26
CA ASN A 34 -0.26 -1.89 -19.32
C ASN A 34 0.78 -0.90 -18.77
N ASN A 35 0.53 -0.35 -17.58
CA ASN A 35 1.45 0.58 -16.93
C ASN A 35 2.77 -0.10 -16.52
N ILE A 36 2.72 -1.34 -16.01
CA ILE A 36 3.91 -2.15 -15.70
C ILE A 36 4.78 -2.33 -16.95
N GLU A 37 4.19 -2.72 -18.08
CA GLU A 37 4.94 -2.91 -19.33
C GLU A 37 5.60 -1.62 -19.81
N SER A 38 4.91 -0.49 -19.67
CA SER A 38 5.45 0.83 -20.00
C SER A 38 6.66 1.18 -19.11
N VAL A 39 6.56 0.96 -17.80
CA VAL A 39 7.65 1.21 -16.85
C VAL A 39 8.84 0.28 -17.11
N LYS A 40 8.61 -1.02 -17.28
CA LYS A 40 9.65 -1.99 -17.64
C LYS A 40 10.42 -1.58 -18.90
N SER A 41 9.69 -1.16 -19.93
CA SER A 41 10.28 -0.73 -21.20
C SER A 41 11.12 0.54 -21.06
N SER A 42 10.76 1.45 -20.17
CA SER A 42 11.45 2.74 -19.97
C SER A 42 12.63 2.65 -19.00
N THR A 43 12.54 1.80 -17.97
CA THR A 43 13.54 1.71 -16.90
C THR A 43 14.45 0.48 -17.02
N GLY A 44 14.04 -0.54 -17.76
CA GLY A 44 14.70 -1.85 -17.81
C GLY A 44 14.48 -2.71 -16.56
N ASN A 45 13.67 -2.27 -15.59
CA ASN A 45 13.34 -3.03 -14.40
C ASN A 45 12.37 -4.17 -14.75
N SER A 46 12.83 -5.41 -14.72
CA SER A 46 12.01 -6.60 -15.01
C SER A 46 11.30 -7.18 -13.78
N GLU A 47 11.66 -6.76 -12.58
CA GLU A 47 11.19 -7.32 -11.30
C GLU A 47 9.91 -6.65 -10.78
N ILE A 48 9.00 -6.29 -11.70
CA ILE A 48 7.70 -5.70 -11.35
C ILE A 48 6.60 -6.70 -11.70
N THR A 49 5.73 -7.03 -10.73
CA THR A 49 4.65 -8.01 -10.90
C THR A 49 3.31 -7.42 -10.47
N GLY A 50 2.27 -7.56 -11.31
CA GLY A 50 0.88 -7.25 -10.98
C GLY A 50 0.09 -8.52 -10.66
N ILE A 51 -0.64 -8.53 -9.55
CA ILE A 51 -1.44 -9.65 -9.08
C ILE A 51 -2.91 -9.25 -8.98
N LEU A 52 -3.78 -10.00 -9.64
CA LEU A 52 -5.23 -9.86 -9.49
C LEU A 52 -5.68 -10.67 -8.28
N ALA A 53 -5.78 -10.03 -7.14
CA ALA A 53 -6.19 -10.66 -5.88
C ALA A 53 -6.74 -9.62 -4.90
N LYS A 54 -7.36 -10.08 -3.82
CA LYS A 54 -7.64 -9.23 -2.67
C LYS A 54 -6.36 -9.04 -1.85
N SER A 55 -6.18 -7.84 -1.31
CA SER A 55 -5.01 -7.49 -0.49
C SER A 55 -4.88 -8.35 0.77
N GLU A 56 -5.99 -8.85 1.30
CA GLU A 56 -6.00 -9.77 2.46
C GLU A 56 -5.62 -11.24 2.11
N ASP A 57 -5.50 -11.58 0.84
CA ASP A 57 -5.19 -12.96 0.39
C ASP A 57 -3.73 -13.15 -0.06
N ILE A 58 -2.87 -12.14 0.15
CA ILE A 58 -1.48 -12.11 -0.34
C ILE A 58 -0.43 -12.48 0.71
N TYR A 59 -0.79 -13.29 1.70
CA TYR A 59 0.09 -13.66 2.82
C TYR A 59 1.50 -14.09 2.39
N ASP A 60 1.63 -14.88 1.32
CA ASP A 60 2.91 -15.41 0.86
C ASP A 60 3.80 -14.37 0.14
N HIS A 61 3.24 -13.20 -0.19
CA HIS A 61 3.96 -12.12 -0.88
C HIS A 61 4.50 -11.03 0.06
N ILE A 62 4.13 -11.06 1.35
CA ILE A 62 4.69 -10.15 2.36
C ILE A 62 5.91 -10.81 2.98
N GLU A 63 7.07 -10.19 2.81
CA GLU A 63 8.34 -10.62 3.35
C GLU A 63 8.78 -9.74 4.52
N HIS A 64 9.64 -10.29 5.39
CA HIS A 64 10.06 -9.64 6.63
C HIS A 64 10.91 -8.37 6.40
N ASP A 65 11.67 -8.31 5.31
CA ASP A 65 12.52 -7.18 4.91
C ASP A 65 11.87 -6.26 3.86
N SER A 66 10.57 -6.47 3.60
CA SER A 66 9.83 -5.67 2.63
C SER A 66 9.30 -4.35 3.21
N THR A 67 9.00 -3.42 2.32
CA THR A 67 8.15 -2.26 2.58
C THR A 67 6.77 -2.54 2.01
N VAL A 68 5.73 -2.43 2.83
CA VAL A 68 4.33 -2.57 2.39
C VAL A 68 3.69 -1.20 2.30
N ILE A 69 3.12 -0.89 1.13
CA ILE A 69 2.33 0.32 0.89
C ILE A 69 0.85 -0.09 0.89
N VAL A 70 0.01 0.65 1.60
CA VAL A 70 -1.43 0.47 1.60
C VAL A 70 -2.15 1.80 1.35
N ASP A 71 -3.10 1.80 0.42
CA ASP A 71 -4.03 2.91 0.16
C ASP A 71 -5.46 2.33 0.07
N PRO A 72 -6.03 1.91 1.21
CA PRO A 72 -7.30 1.23 1.25
C PRO A 72 -8.49 2.17 0.98
N PRO A 73 -9.68 1.62 0.67
CA PRO A 73 -10.90 2.40 0.58
C PRO A 73 -11.25 3.06 1.93
N ARG A 74 -12.27 3.92 1.95
CA ARG A 74 -12.72 4.65 3.16
C ARG A 74 -13.05 3.78 4.36
N SER A 75 -13.29 2.49 4.16
CA SER A 75 -13.52 1.52 5.25
C SER A 75 -12.24 1.15 6.02
N GLY A 76 -11.08 1.54 5.53
CA GLY A 76 -9.76 1.12 6.05
C GLY A 76 -9.32 -0.24 5.51
N CYS A 77 -8.23 -0.77 6.02
CA CYS A 77 -7.72 -2.10 5.68
C CYS A 77 -8.66 -3.20 6.18
N ASP A 78 -8.69 -4.32 5.44
CA ASP A 78 -9.34 -5.53 5.92
C ASP A 78 -8.64 -6.04 7.18
N SER A 79 -9.42 -6.58 8.11
CA SER A 79 -8.92 -7.08 9.40
C SER A 79 -7.89 -8.21 9.22
N LYS A 80 -8.12 -9.09 8.24
CA LYS A 80 -7.20 -10.20 7.91
C LYS A 80 -5.87 -9.66 7.38
N LEU A 81 -5.87 -8.56 6.60
CA LEU A 81 -4.64 -7.92 6.16
C LEU A 81 -3.83 -7.37 7.33
N ILE A 82 -4.49 -6.68 8.28
CA ILE A 82 -3.82 -6.18 9.49
C ILE A 82 -3.22 -7.34 10.30
N ASP A 83 -3.93 -8.46 10.44
CA ASP A 83 -3.41 -9.67 11.10
C ASP A 83 -2.20 -10.24 10.35
N THR A 84 -2.27 -10.30 9.03
CA THR A 84 -1.16 -10.75 8.17
C THR A 84 0.07 -9.87 8.35
N ILE A 85 -0.08 -8.55 8.34
CA ILE A 85 1.03 -7.60 8.56
C ILE A 85 1.66 -7.83 9.95
N ASN A 86 0.84 -7.99 10.99
CA ASN A 86 1.32 -8.25 12.36
C ASN A 86 1.98 -9.62 12.52
N GLN A 87 1.67 -10.59 11.68
CA GLN A 87 2.32 -11.91 11.67
C GLN A 87 3.63 -11.93 10.88
N LYS A 88 3.61 -11.31 9.69
CA LYS A 88 4.76 -11.28 8.77
C LYS A 88 5.83 -10.27 9.17
N LEU A 89 5.41 -9.21 9.83
CA LEU A 89 6.27 -8.14 10.35
C LEU A 89 7.20 -7.54 9.27
N PRO A 90 6.67 -7.04 8.13
CA PRO A 90 7.50 -6.31 7.17
C PRO A 90 8.25 -5.16 7.85
N GLU A 91 9.41 -4.77 7.30
CA GLU A 91 10.29 -3.77 7.92
C GLU A 91 9.60 -2.41 8.06
N LYS A 92 8.89 -2.00 6.99
CA LYS A 92 8.25 -0.68 6.91
C LYS A 92 6.84 -0.76 6.35
N LEU A 93 6.00 0.16 6.85
CA LEU A 93 4.67 0.36 6.30
C LEU A 93 4.50 1.82 5.88
N VAL A 94 3.89 2.02 4.72
CA VAL A 94 3.45 3.31 4.20
C VAL A 94 1.94 3.25 4.10
N TYR A 95 1.23 3.97 4.95
CA TYR A 95 -0.22 3.94 5.02
C TYR A 95 -0.81 5.28 4.59
N LEU A 96 -1.36 5.34 3.37
CA LEU A 96 -2.20 6.46 2.92
C LEU A 96 -3.65 6.18 3.26
N SER A 97 -4.40 7.25 3.55
CA SER A 97 -5.84 7.12 3.79
C SER A 97 -6.58 8.44 3.55
N CYS A 98 -7.68 8.36 2.84
CA CYS A 98 -8.65 9.45 2.73
C CYS A 98 -9.64 9.51 3.93
N ASN A 99 -9.50 8.62 4.92
CA ASN A 99 -10.32 8.57 6.12
C ASN A 99 -9.48 8.34 7.39
N PRO A 100 -9.03 9.39 8.07
CA PRO A 100 -8.22 9.28 9.28
C PRO A 100 -8.89 8.48 10.41
N ILE A 101 -10.22 8.42 10.48
CA ILE A 101 -10.92 7.69 11.54
C ILE A 101 -10.68 6.18 11.41
N THR A 102 -10.84 5.62 10.21
CA THR A 102 -10.57 4.20 9.98
C THR A 102 -9.07 3.91 10.03
N GLN A 103 -8.23 4.84 9.61
CA GLN A 103 -6.79 4.73 9.73
C GLN A 103 -6.35 4.60 11.20
N VAL A 104 -6.87 5.43 12.10
CA VAL A 104 -6.57 5.33 13.55
C VAL A 104 -6.94 3.96 14.11
N ARG A 105 -8.13 3.43 13.78
CA ARG A 105 -8.54 2.07 14.18
C ARG A 105 -7.52 1.01 13.76
N ASP A 106 -7.02 1.09 12.54
CA ASP A 106 -6.04 0.13 12.02
C ASP A 106 -4.67 0.33 12.68
N LEU A 107 -4.26 1.59 12.89
CA LEU A 107 -3.01 1.95 13.56
C LEU A 107 -2.97 1.46 15.02
N GLU A 108 -4.10 1.47 15.77
CA GLU A 108 -4.18 0.92 17.12
C GLU A 108 -3.71 -0.55 17.19
N ARG A 109 -3.97 -1.32 16.13
CA ARG A 109 -3.53 -2.72 16.03
C ARG A 109 -2.09 -2.86 15.54
N LEU A 110 -1.68 -2.01 14.61
CA LEU A 110 -0.32 -2.05 14.03
C LEU A 110 0.73 -1.56 15.02
N THR A 111 0.43 -0.56 15.85
CA THR A 111 1.38 0.02 16.82
C THR A 111 1.78 -0.92 17.95
N GLN A 112 1.17 -2.11 18.05
CA GLN A 112 1.66 -3.18 18.92
C GLN A 112 3.06 -3.66 18.49
N ASN A 113 3.35 -3.68 17.19
CA ASN A 113 4.62 -4.16 16.62
C ASN A 113 5.41 -3.06 15.89
N TYR A 114 4.79 -1.92 15.63
CA TYR A 114 5.37 -0.82 14.86
C TYR A 114 5.42 0.47 15.68
N GLN A 115 6.40 1.31 15.37
CA GLN A 115 6.43 2.71 15.80
C GLN A 115 6.05 3.60 14.62
N ILE A 116 5.25 4.63 14.89
CA ILE A 116 4.98 5.68 13.90
C ILE A 116 6.21 6.60 13.86
N THR A 117 6.77 6.78 12.67
CA THR A 117 7.96 7.63 12.44
C THR A 117 7.60 8.96 11.80
N ASP A 118 6.51 9.03 11.05
CA ASP A 118 5.99 10.27 10.47
C ASP A 118 4.48 10.24 10.29
N VAL A 119 3.87 11.42 10.39
CA VAL A 119 2.45 11.64 10.09
C VAL A 119 2.30 12.96 9.34
N THR A 120 1.82 12.89 8.09
CA THR A 120 1.62 14.08 7.27
C THR A 120 0.21 14.12 6.70
N GLY A 121 -0.49 15.25 6.87
CA GLY A 121 -1.80 15.51 6.28
C GLY A 121 -1.69 16.35 5.02
N TYR A 122 -2.38 15.94 3.94
CA TYR A 122 -2.43 16.64 2.66
C TYR A 122 -3.85 17.15 2.37
N ASN A 123 -3.99 18.44 2.20
CA ASN A 123 -5.27 19.07 1.85
C ASN A 123 -5.38 19.24 0.32
N PHE A 124 -5.69 18.14 -0.37
CA PHE A 124 -5.94 18.16 -1.82
C PHE A 124 -7.34 18.67 -2.19
N PHE A 125 -8.26 18.72 -1.23
CA PHE A 125 -9.64 19.11 -1.44
C PHE A 125 -10.03 20.30 -0.53
N PRO A 126 -9.44 21.50 -0.76
CA PRO A 126 -9.72 22.67 0.07
C PRO A 126 -11.22 23.00 0.08
N HIS A 127 -11.71 23.51 1.21
CA HIS A 127 -13.14 23.78 1.48
C HIS A 127 -14.03 22.53 1.61
N THR A 128 -13.45 21.33 1.74
CA THR A 128 -14.18 20.11 2.08
C THR A 128 -13.60 19.51 3.39
N PRO A 129 -14.32 18.61 4.06
CA PRO A 129 -13.79 17.92 5.25
C PRO A 129 -12.80 16.78 4.89
N HIS A 130 -12.43 16.65 3.62
CA HIS A 130 -11.57 15.56 3.17
C HIS A 130 -10.10 15.92 3.29
N ILE A 131 -9.34 15.03 3.88
CA ILE A 131 -7.89 15.12 4.01
C ILE A 131 -7.30 13.75 3.64
N GLU A 132 -6.17 13.76 2.95
CA GLU A 132 -5.34 12.58 2.76
C GLU A 132 -4.30 12.55 3.88
N CYS A 133 -4.19 11.44 4.58
CA CYS A 133 -3.26 11.26 5.68
C CYS A 133 -2.25 10.16 5.34
N LEU A 134 -0.97 10.53 5.31
CA LEU A 134 0.15 9.62 5.15
C LEU A 134 0.73 9.32 6.54
N VAL A 135 0.87 8.05 6.86
CA VAL A 135 1.55 7.58 8.08
C VAL A 135 2.67 6.62 7.68
N LEU A 136 3.87 6.90 8.17
CA LEU A 136 5.02 6.00 8.02
C LEU A 136 5.24 5.26 9.33
N LEU A 137 5.42 3.93 9.22
CA LEU A 137 5.68 3.08 10.38
C LEU A 137 6.92 2.21 10.11
N GLU A 138 7.71 2.00 11.15
CA GLU A 138 8.84 1.07 11.15
C GLU A 138 8.62 0.02 12.24
N ARG A 139 9.00 -1.21 11.94
CA ARG A 139 8.97 -2.31 12.92
C ARG A 139 9.86 -1.97 14.11
N ARG A 140 9.41 -2.31 15.31
CA ARG A 140 10.15 -2.15 16.57
C ARG A 140 11.30 -3.13 16.73
#